data_583c56cf3ffb33927c90871a9e09802d
#
_entry.id   583c56cf3ffb33927c90871a9e09802d
#
_cell.length_a   1.000
_cell.length_b   1.000
_cell.length_c   1.000
_cell.angle_alpha   90.00
_cell.angle_beta   90.00
_cell.angle_gamma   90.00
#
_symmetry.space_group_name_H-M   'P 1'
#
loop_
_entity.id
_entity.type
_entity.pdbx_description
1 polymer ?
#
loop_
_entity_poly.entity_id
_entity_poly.type
_entity_poly.pdbx_seq_one_letter_code
_entity_poly.pdbx_strand_id
1 'polypeptide(L)'
;MKKLVFMFAAAAMFAACQQNGKKAANAEGTDSLAADTTVVADTLVYEGEGPAADGTYQYSLSIYGDSIKEFAYEQVAVTPKGKQTMARTTGVARLIENNGKNYVRVQSEKMDSVTFLQLDDQTLRLVSNKFEEAGEGTNTDLKLKK
;
A
#
# COMPACT_ATOMS: atom_id res chain seq x y z
N MET A 1 36.20 -40.51 23.49
CA MET A 1 35.86 -41.66 22.62
C MET A 1 34.48 -41.44 22.05
N LYS A 2 34.37 -41.69 20.77
CA LYS A 2 33.19 -41.79 19.89
C LYS A 2 32.62 -40.51 19.30
N LYS A 3 33.11 -40.29 18.09
CA LYS A 3 32.59 -39.47 17.00
C LYS A 3 31.22 -39.99 16.55
N LEU A 4 30.31 -39.11 16.19
CA LEU A 4 29.23 -39.44 15.27
C LEU A 4 28.97 -38.25 14.35
N VAL A 5 29.46 -38.44 13.15
CA VAL A 5 29.22 -37.61 11.96
C VAL A 5 27.86 -38.03 11.38
N PHE A 6 26.93 -37.12 11.24
CA PHE A 6 25.77 -37.31 10.36
C PHE A 6 25.81 -36.29 9.22
N MET A 7 26.24 -36.83 8.11
CA MET A 7 26.13 -36.26 6.78
C MET A 7 24.68 -36.49 6.31
N PHE A 8 23.95 -35.43 6.05
CA PHE A 8 22.74 -35.51 5.23
C PHE A 8 22.91 -34.60 4.01
N ALA A 9 23.23 -35.25 2.91
CA ALA A 9 23.09 -34.68 1.59
C ALA A 9 21.63 -34.84 1.16
N ALA A 10 20.94 -33.74 0.92
CA ALA A 10 19.67 -33.72 0.23
C ALA A 10 19.81 -32.82 -1.00
N ALA A 11 20.03 -33.47 -2.14
CA ALA A 11 19.94 -32.85 -3.45
C ALA A 11 18.45 -32.67 -3.77
N ALA A 12 18.01 -31.44 -3.92
CA ALA A 12 16.72 -31.10 -4.52
C ALA A 12 17.00 -30.51 -5.91
N MET A 13 16.69 -31.29 -6.90
CA MET A 13 16.63 -30.87 -8.32
C MET A 13 15.43 -29.94 -8.49
N PHE A 14 15.68 -28.70 -8.88
CA PHE A 14 14.65 -27.86 -9.49
C PHE A 14 14.84 -27.86 -10.98
N ALA A 15 13.88 -28.51 -11.63
CA ALA A 15 13.74 -28.54 -13.06
C ALA A 15 13.51 -27.11 -13.59
N ALA A 16 14.40 -26.68 -14.45
CA ALA A 16 14.27 -25.49 -15.26
C ALA A 16 13.11 -25.67 -16.24
N CYS A 17 12.12 -24.82 -16.18
CA CYS A 17 11.28 -24.56 -17.34
C CYS A 17 11.86 -23.37 -18.08
N GLN A 18 12.63 -23.73 -19.11
CA GLN A 18 13.14 -22.84 -20.12
C GLN A 18 12.05 -22.63 -21.17
N GLN A 19 11.63 -21.42 -21.37
CA GLN A 19 10.95 -21.03 -22.61
C GLN A 19 11.34 -19.64 -23.06
N ASN A 20 12.24 -19.69 -23.90
CA ASN A 20 12.56 -19.07 -25.19
C ASN A 20 11.75 -17.84 -25.59
N GLY A 21 12.47 -16.74 -25.90
CA GLY A 21 11.90 -15.68 -26.74
C GLY A 21 12.53 -14.29 -26.62
N LYS A 22 13.71 -14.13 -27.23
CA LYS A 22 14.20 -12.94 -27.97
C LYS A 22 14.19 -11.53 -27.36
N LYS A 23 15.43 -11.05 -27.15
CA LYS A 23 16.03 -9.76 -27.57
C LYS A 23 15.22 -8.46 -27.41
N ALA A 24 15.68 -7.55 -26.59
CA ALA A 24 16.48 -6.41 -27.00
C ALA A 24 16.69 -5.42 -25.87
N ALA A 25 17.95 -5.08 -25.65
CA ALA A 25 18.54 -3.78 -25.46
C ALA A 25 18.05 -2.85 -24.34
N ASN A 26 18.96 -2.65 -23.39
CA ASN A 26 19.36 -1.39 -22.79
C ASN A 26 18.28 -0.39 -22.37
N ALA A 27 18.10 -0.30 -21.07
CA ALA A 27 17.89 0.98 -20.40
C ALA A 27 18.41 0.87 -18.97
N GLU A 28 19.33 1.73 -18.66
CA GLU A 28 19.95 1.92 -17.37
C GLU A 28 18.92 2.24 -16.27
N GLY A 29 19.14 1.59 -15.11
CA GLY A 29 19.09 2.25 -13.82
C GLY A 29 17.83 2.99 -13.43
N THR A 30 16.83 2.27 -12.94
CA THR A 30 16.02 2.78 -11.85
C THR A 30 15.74 1.61 -10.93
N ASP A 31 16.32 1.70 -9.74
CA ASP A 31 16.13 0.77 -8.64
C ASP A 31 14.66 0.90 -8.16
N SER A 32 13.77 0.31 -8.93
CA SER A 32 12.40 0.01 -8.52
C SER A 32 12.49 -1.26 -7.69
N LEU A 33 12.59 -1.10 -6.39
CA LEU A 33 12.14 -2.14 -5.49
C LEU A 33 10.64 -2.33 -5.77
N ALA A 34 10.35 -3.14 -6.78
CA ALA A 34 9.05 -3.76 -6.92
C ALA A 34 8.86 -4.56 -5.64
N ALA A 35 8.11 -4.01 -4.70
CA ALA A 35 7.50 -4.80 -3.67
C ALA A 35 6.69 -5.85 -4.42
N ASP A 36 7.12 -7.10 -4.31
CA ASP A 36 6.39 -8.26 -4.78
C ASP A 36 5.06 -8.28 -4.00
N THR A 37 4.11 -7.54 -4.54
CA THR A 37 2.76 -7.53 -4.02
C THR A 37 2.13 -8.79 -4.55
N THR A 38 2.23 -9.87 -3.80
CA THR A 38 1.32 -11.00 -3.96
C THR A 38 -0.09 -10.43 -3.88
N VAL A 39 -0.73 -10.31 -5.02
CA VAL A 39 -2.14 -9.88 -5.12
C VAL A 39 -2.97 -10.96 -4.46
N VAL A 40 -3.29 -10.75 -3.18
CA VAL A 40 -4.28 -11.56 -2.49
C VAL A 40 -5.62 -11.26 -3.14
N ALA A 41 -6.40 -12.29 -3.45
CA ALA A 41 -7.60 -12.19 -4.30
C ALA A 41 -8.67 -11.18 -3.83
N ASP A 42 -8.59 -10.68 -2.60
CA ASP A 42 -9.52 -9.73 -1.99
C ASP A 42 -8.86 -8.40 -1.59
N THR A 43 -7.90 -7.92 -2.38
CA THR A 43 -7.26 -6.61 -2.13
C THR A 43 -8.12 -5.48 -2.69
N LEU A 44 -8.56 -4.58 -1.82
CA LEU A 44 -9.22 -3.32 -2.20
C LEU A 44 -8.16 -2.23 -2.34
N VAL A 45 -8.03 -1.64 -3.51
CA VAL A 45 -7.08 -0.56 -3.80
C VAL A 45 -7.84 0.74 -4.00
N TYR A 46 -7.58 1.73 -3.17
CA TYR A 46 -8.16 3.07 -3.27
C TYR A 46 -7.07 4.05 -3.69
N GLU A 47 -7.38 4.89 -4.66
CA GLU A 47 -6.48 5.94 -5.16
C GLU A 47 -7.19 7.29 -5.17
N GLY A 48 -6.45 8.36 -4.89
CA GLY A 48 -6.99 9.73 -4.92
C GLY A 48 -5.91 10.79 -4.94
N GLU A 49 -6.35 12.02 -5.13
CA GLU A 49 -5.48 13.19 -5.13
C GLU A 49 -6.03 14.25 -4.18
N GLY A 50 -5.15 14.97 -3.54
CA GLY A 50 -5.48 16.07 -2.65
C GLY A 50 -4.55 17.27 -2.84
N PRO A 51 -4.93 18.43 -2.32
CA PRO A 51 -4.13 19.64 -2.46
C PRO A 51 -2.82 19.57 -1.68
N ALA A 52 -1.75 20.14 -2.24
CA ALA A 52 -0.48 20.40 -1.59
C ALA A 52 -0.09 21.85 -1.83
N ALA A 53 0.86 22.38 -1.04
CA ALA A 53 1.29 23.77 -1.14
C ALA A 53 1.80 24.14 -2.53
N ASP A 54 2.60 23.25 -3.15
CA ASP A 54 3.25 23.49 -4.45
C ASP A 54 2.84 22.44 -5.51
N GLY A 55 1.59 21.93 -5.45
CA GLY A 55 1.15 20.89 -6.38
C GLY A 55 0.01 20.04 -5.86
N THR A 56 0.12 18.72 -5.96
CA THR A 56 -0.86 17.77 -5.45
C THR A 56 -0.18 16.64 -4.68
N TYR A 57 -0.91 16.04 -3.75
CA TYR A 57 -0.56 14.75 -3.19
C TYR A 57 -1.35 13.65 -3.91
N GLN A 58 -0.65 12.60 -4.33
CA GLN A 58 -1.26 11.36 -4.76
C GLN A 58 -1.26 10.37 -3.60
N TYR A 59 -2.39 9.74 -3.37
CA TYR A 59 -2.60 8.77 -2.30
C TYR A 59 -2.95 7.41 -2.89
N SER A 60 -2.36 6.36 -2.35
CA SER A 60 -2.74 4.98 -2.62
C SER A 60 -2.89 4.25 -1.30
N LEU A 61 -4.03 3.57 -1.13
CA LEU A 61 -4.34 2.75 0.04
C LEU A 61 -4.83 1.38 -0.44
N SER A 62 -4.06 0.35 -0.14
CA SER A 62 -4.45 -1.04 -0.35
C SER A 62 -4.87 -1.64 0.98
N ILE A 63 -6.03 -2.29 1.03
CA ILE A 63 -6.55 -3.01 2.19
C ILE A 63 -6.74 -4.46 1.80
N TYR A 64 -6.18 -5.39 2.55
CA TYR A 64 -6.19 -6.82 2.26
C TYR A 64 -6.33 -7.65 3.54
N GLY A 65 -6.52 -8.97 3.39
CA GLY A 65 -6.71 -9.91 4.48
C GLY A 65 -8.17 -10.12 4.88
N ASP A 66 -8.46 -11.28 5.45
CA ASP A 66 -9.82 -11.70 5.81
C ASP A 66 -10.20 -11.30 7.23
N SER A 67 -9.59 -11.94 8.22
CA SER A 67 -9.93 -11.76 9.64
C SER A 67 -9.25 -10.55 10.26
N ILE A 68 -8.01 -10.27 9.88
CA ILE A 68 -7.25 -9.08 10.26
C ILE A 68 -7.02 -8.29 8.99
N LYS A 69 -7.56 -7.08 8.92
CA LYS A 69 -7.32 -6.19 7.79
C LYS A 69 -5.95 -5.57 7.92
N GLU A 70 -5.11 -5.82 6.93
CA GLU A 70 -3.81 -5.19 6.77
C GLU A 70 -3.90 -4.11 5.71
N PHE A 71 -2.95 -3.19 5.71
CA PHE A 71 -2.90 -2.13 4.72
C PHE A 71 -1.48 -1.88 4.19
N ALA A 72 -1.43 -1.37 2.97
CA ALA A 72 -0.29 -0.65 2.43
C ALA A 72 -0.73 0.76 2.04
N TYR A 73 -0.03 1.78 2.53
CA TYR A 73 -0.33 3.18 2.27
C TYR A 73 0.87 3.86 1.64
N GLU A 74 0.62 4.67 0.62
CA GLU A 74 1.61 5.51 -0.02
C GLU A 74 1.06 6.91 -0.25
N GLN A 75 1.89 7.91 0.02
CA GLN A 75 1.63 9.32 -0.29
C GLN A 75 2.81 9.87 -1.09
N VAL A 76 2.52 10.44 -2.25
CA VAL A 76 3.51 11.02 -3.17
C VAL A 76 3.17 12.48 -3.42
N ALA A 77 4.11 13.37 -3.16
CA ALA A 77 4.01 14.77 -3.59
C ALA A 77 4.34 14.88 -5.08
N VAL A 78 3.47 15.52 -5.84
CA VAL A 78 3.65 15.80 -7.27
C VAL A 78 3.79 17.32 -7.43
N THR A 79 4.97 17.77 -7.80
CA THR A 79 5.31 19.19 -7.96
C THR A 79 5.85 19.43 -9.37
N PRO A 80 6.00 20.68 -9.81
CA PRO A 80 6.68 21.01 -11.08
C PRO A 80 8.11 20.50 -11.18
N LYS A 81 8.75 20.21 -10.03
CA LYS A 81 10.11 19.66 -9.93
C LYS A 81 10.16 18.13 -10.01
N GLY A 82 9.00 17.45 -10.01
CA GLY A 82 8.90 16.00 -10.07
C GLY A 82 8.08 15.39 -8.95
N LYS A 83 8.16 14.06 -8.83
CA LYS A 83 7.47 13.26 -7.82
C LYS A 83 8.41 12.91 -6.68
N GLN A 84 7.89 13.02 -5.45
CA GLN A 84 8.63 12.63 -4.24
C GLN A 84 7.72 11.82 -3.32
N THR A 85 8.15 10.62 -2.92
CA THR A 85 7.43 9.82 -1.93
C THR A 85 7.57 10.48 -0.55
N MET A 86 6.46 10.86 0.03
CA MET A 86 6.38 11.50 1.35
C MET A 86 6.21 10.48 2.47
N ALA A 87 5.41 9.44 2.21
CA ALA A 87 5.18 8.35 3.14
C ALA A 87 4.94 7.05 2.38
N ARG A 88 5.49 5.96 2.88
CA ARG A 88 5.19 4.59 2.45
C ARG A 88 5.25 3.70 3.69
N THR A 89 4.14 3.03 4.00
CA THR A 89 4.06 2.19 5.19
C THR A 89 3.03 1.09 5.05
N THR A 90 3.19 0.05 5.87
CA THR A 90 2.26 -1.05 6.02
C THR A 90 1.90 -1.23 7.49
N GLY A 91 0.81 -1.90 7.78
CA GLY A 91 0.39 -2.17 9.15
C GLY A 91 -1.03 -2.72 9.22
N VAL A 92 -1.75 -2.41 10.28
CA VAL A 92 -3.10 -2.92 10.53
C VAL A 92 -4.14 -1.84 10.25
N ALA A 93 -5.17 -2.19 9.48
CA ALA A 93 -6.35 -1.38 9.26
C ALA A 93 -7.47 -1.80 10.23
N ARG A 94 -8.13 -0.84 10.87
CA ARG A 94 -9.25 -1.04 11.79
C ARG A 94 -10.49 -0.32 11.29
N LEU A 95 -11.61 -1.02 11.32
CA LEU A 95 -12.91 -0.41 11.12
C LEU A 95 -13.39 0.19 12.44
N ILE A 96 -13.84 1.42 12.40
CA ILE A 96 -14.33 2.17 13.56
C ILE A 96 -15.71 2.74 13.20
N GLU A 97 -16.68 2.55 14.07
CA GLU A 97 -17.96 3.25 14.01
C GLU A 97 -17.94 4.42 14.98
N ASN A 98 -18.28 5.60 14.51
CA ASN A 98 -18.40 6.79 15.32
C ASN A 98 -19.59 7.64 14.84
N ASN A 99 -20.55 7.94 15.73
CA ASN A 99 -21.75 8.72 15.44
C ASN A 99 -22.54 8.21 14.22
N GLY A 100 -22.65 6.87 14.05
CA GLY A 100 -23.36 6.25 12.93
C GLY A 100 -22.65 6.35 11.59
N LYS A 101 -21.37 6.76 11.56
CA LYS A 101 -20.51 6.77 10.39
C LYS A 101 -19.41 5.73 10.53
N ASN A 102 -19.04 5.09 9.43
CA ASN A 102 -17.97 4.11 9.38
C ASN A 102 -16.65 4.76 8.95
N TYR A 103 -15.59 4.38 9.63
CA TYR A 103 -14.22 4.86 9.36
C TYR A 103 -13.26 3.70 9.22
N VAL A 104 -12.27 3.89 8.38
CA VAL A 104 -11.08 3.03 8.29
C VAL A 104 -9.92 3.79 8.90
N ARG A 105 -9.33 3.26 9.96
CA ARG A 105 -8.10 3.81 10.56
C ARG A 105 -6.94 2.88 10.27
N VAL A 106 -5.92 3.42 9.65
CA VAL A 106 -4.67 2.72 9.36
C VAL A 106 -3.60 3.19 10.33
N GLN A 107 -2.87 2.26 10.90
CA GLN A 107 -1.84 2.54 11.92
C GLN A 107 -0.62 1.67 11.69
N SER A 108 0.55 2.27 11.73
CA SER A 108 1.83 1.56 11.71
C SER A 108 2.76 2.06 12.82
N GLU A 109 3.82 1.33 13.07
CA GLU A 109 4.85 1.73 14.04
C GLU A 109 5.67 2.96 13.57
N LYS A 110 5.66 3.24 12.27
CA LYS A 110 6.51 4.24 11.63
C LYS A 110 5.78 5.53 11.26
N MET A 111 4.48 5.58 11.42
CA MET A 111 3.64 6.70 11.01
C MET A 111 2.48 6.88 11.97
N ASP A 112 2.12 8.13 12.23
CA ASP A 112 0.89 8.46 12.95
C ASP A 112 -0.33 7.84 12.23
N SER A 113 -1.37 7.52 12.98
CA SER A 113 -2.57 6.96 12.40
C SER A 113 -3.19 7.90 11.38
N VAL A 114 -3.65 7.34 10.26
CA VAL A 114 -4.43 8.04 9.24
C VAL A 114 -5.85 7.50 9.26
N THR A 115 -6.83 8.40 9.23
CA THR A 115 -8.25 8.02 9.32
C THR A 115 -8.98 8.42 8.06
N PHE A 116 -9.81 7.53 7.57
CA PHE A 116 -10.67 7.74 6.40
C PHE A 116 -12.13 7.51 6.79
N LEU A 117 -13.00 8.43 6.41
CA LEU A 117 -14.46 8.26 6.46
C LEU A 117 -14.90 7.44 5.26
N GLN A 118 -15.64 6.38 5.46
CA GLN A 118 -16.29 5.62 4.38
C GLN A 118 -17.56 6.36 3.97
N LEU A 119 -17.53 6.99 2.78
CA LEU A 119 -18.69 7.69 2.21
C LEU A 119 -19.66 6.69 1.58
N ASP A 120 -19.11 5.69 0.89
CA ASP A 120 -19.83 4.58 0.26
C ASP A 120 -18.85 3.39 0.07
N ASP A 121 -19.31 2.33 -0.60
CA ASP A 121 -18.52 1.11 -0.83
C ASP A 121 -17.29 1.32 -1.73
N GLN A 122 -17.21 2.45 -2.41
CA GLN A 122 -16.16 2.75 -3.39
C GLN A 122 -15.35 4.00 -3.06
N THR A 123 -15.73 4.74 -2.01
CA THR A 123 -15.13 6.05 -1.71
C THR A 123 -14.76 6.19 -0.25
N LEU A 124 -13.48 6.48 -0.01
CA LEU A 124 -12.93 6.81 1.29
C LEU A 124 -12.48 8.27 1.29
N ARG A 125 -12.91 9.07 2.28
CA ARG A 125 -12.48 10.46 2.47
C ARG A 125 -11.46 10.58 3.58
N LEU A 126 -10.34 11.21 3.31
CA LEU A 126 -9.34 11.52 4.33
C LEU A 126 -9.92 12.50 5.34
N VAL A 127 -9.81 12.16 6.62
CA VAL A 127 -10.28 12.99 7.74
C VAL A 127 -9.20 13.12 8.82
N SER A 128 -9.38 14.07 9.73
CA SER A 128 -8.49 14.18 10.88
C SER A 128 -8.63 12.97 11.82
N ASN A 129 -7.66 12.77 12.71
CA ASN A 129 -7.74 11.71 13.73
C ASN A 129 -8.86 11.93 14.75
N LYS A 130 -9.49 13.12 14.75
CA LYS A 130 -10.68 13.47 15.53
C LYS A 130 -11.98 13.24 14.76
N PHE A 131 -11.91 12.60 13.57
CA PHE A 131 -13.06 12.33 12.68
C PHE A 131 -13.65 13.58 12.03
N GLU A 132 -12.89 14.66 11.92
CA GLU A 132 -13.30 15.92 11.29
C GLU A 132 -12.88 15.92 9.82
N GLU A 133 -13.82 16.27 8.96
CA GLU A 133 -13.58 16.46 7.53
C GLU A 133 -12.82 17.77 7.31
N ALA A 134 -12.03 17.86 6.23
CA ALA A 134 -11.41 19.10 5.81
C ALA A 134 -12.48 20.10 5.36
N GLY A 135 -12.14 21.39 5.27
CA GLY A 135 -13.06 22.41 4.79
C GLY A 135 -13.53 22.16 3.35
N GLU A 136 -14.63 22.77 2.96
CA GLU A 136 -15.17 22.68 1.61
C GLU A 136 -14.08 23.00 0.56
N GLY A 137 -13.98 22.15 -0.47
CA GLY A 137 -12.99 22.29 -1.55
C GLY A 137 -11.60 21.77 -1.25
N THR A 138 -11.33 21.29 -0.01
CA THR A 138 -10.03 20.71 0.38
C THR A 138 -10.11 19.24 0.76
N ASN A 139 -11.28 18.62 0.60
CA ASN A 139 -11.44 17.20 0.87
C ASN A 139 -10.62 16.34 -0.10
N THR A 140 -10.03 15.29 0.44
CA THR A 140 -9.29 14.30 -0.34
C THR A 140 -10.08 13.00 -0.32
N ASP A 141 -10.63 12.65 -1.47
CA ASP A 141 -11.41 11.42 -1.66
C ASP A 141 -10.59 10.40 -2.45
N LEU A 142 -10.45 9.20 -1.90
CA LEU A 142 -9.83 8.06 -2.54
C LEU A 142 -10.94 7.16 -3.09
N LYS A 143 -10.82 6.77 -4.34
CA LYS A 143 -11.79 5.91 -5.03
C LYS A 143 -11.24 4.52 -5.26
N LEU A 144 -12.10 3.52 -5.11
CA LEU A 144 -11.77 2.13 -5.38
C LEU A 144 -11.40 1.98 -6.85
N LYS A 145 -10.20 1.45 -7.07
CA LYS A 145 -9.69 1.10 -8.39
C LYS A 145 -10.34 -0.21 -8.84
N LYS A 146 -10.95 -0.19 -10.00
CA LYS A 146 -11.52 -1.38 -10.66
C LYS A 146 -10.48 -2.11 -11.49
#